data_ade4ef41ceecc456ea67f462bc19ce2e
#
_entry.id   ade4ef41ceecc456ea67f462bc19ce2e
#
_cell.length_a   1.000
_cell.length_b   1.000
_cell.length_c   1.000
_cell.angle_alpha   90.00
_cell.angle_beta   90.00
_cell.angle_gamma   90.00
#
_symmetry.space_group_name_H-M   'P 1'
#
loop_
_entity.id
_entity.type
_entity.pdbx_description
1 polymer ?
#
loop_
_entity_poly.entity_id
_entity_poly.type
_entity_poly.pdbx_seq_one_letter_code
_entity_poly.pdbx_strand_id
1 'polypeptide(L)'
;MTYKFPKAMAVVVASATVLASCSSAEETTDNSGGKDDAALSFTDLAGRDVELDKAPERVLLGEGRSIFATGILNTKDPLDKVVGIGSDLKKNVPDYYKVLEEKLPKVNELPEVGAIAKGDVTVENLVSLDPDLIVLSKDQYEASREAGLTEKMDQAGLKYAVTDFRSKPLQNTTKSMEIFGEIFGQEERAEEFNKEWQKTVDMVKERADKVKDKPKTFVWRAAGVMDCCGSWNNSNIAQLVNEAGGENVADGVITGEAGAVTPEKVLESDPDMVIATGGDWSEKKDDQGNPVGYAAVGYGIGEDEAEASIAKLPSNQPGFENLRAVKEHKLHGMWHQFYNSPFNYLALLQIAAWINPEAYKDMDVDKQWMEAQEKYSPVAGEGTFFSTN
;
A
#
# COMPACT_ATOMS: atom_id res chain seq x y z
N MET A 1 -26.20 -45.36 -46.59
CA MET A 1 -26.62 -46.56 -45.88
C MET A 1 -27.27 -46.15 -44.58
N THR A 2 -28.55 -46.31 -44.55
CA THR A 2 -29.55 -46.09 -43.50
C THR A 2 -29.59 -47.25 -42.52
N TYR A 3 -29.70 -47.01 -41.21
CA TYR A 3 -30.42 -47.85 -40.25
C TYR A 3 -30.68 -47.06 -38.99
N LYS A 4 -31.77 -46.76 -38.68
CA LYS A 4 -33.08 -46.94 -38.01
C LYS A 4 -32.96 -47.34 -36.53
N PHE A 5 -33.62 -46.50 -35.69
CA PHE A 5 -34.02 -46.71 -34.28
C PHE A 5 -34.86 -47.99 -34.09
N PRO A 6 -35.03 -48.47 -32.82
CA PRO A 6 -36.36 -48.38 -32.27
C PRO A 6 -36.48 -47.83 -30.83
N LYS A 7 -37.72 -47.36 -30.58
CA LYS A 7 -38.36 -46.91 -29.34
C LYS A 7 -38.80 -48.09 -28.49
N ALA A 8 -39.01 -47.81 -27.22
CA ALA A 8 -40.06 -48.22 -26.29
C ALA A 8 -39.46 -48.57 -24.90
N MET A 9 -40.00 -48.39 -23.74
CA MET A 9 -41.38 -48.16 -23.29
C MET A 9 -41.31 -47.76 -21.79
N ALA A 10 -42.26 -46.92 -21.39
CA ALA A 10 -42.47 -46.48 -20.03
C ALA A 10 -43.04 -47.59 -19.13
N VAL A 11 -42.68 -47.56 -17.83
CA VAL A 11 -43.52 -48.12 -16.76
C VAL A 11 -43.59 -47.13 -15.60
N VAL A 12 -44.84 -46.68 -15.36
CA VAL A 12 -45.29 -45.93 -14.21
C VAL A 12 -45.66 -46.93 -13.12
N VAL A 13 -45.16 -46.73 -11.90
CA VAL A 13 -45.79 -47.33 -10.71
C VAL A 13 -45.91 -46.24 -9.64
N ALA A 14 -47.13 -45.90 -9.35
CA ALA A 14 -47.53 -45.08 -8.24
C ALA A 14 -47.93 -45.99 -7.05
N SER A 15 -47.53 -45.60 -5.84
CA SER A 15 -48.20 -45.99 -4.56
C SER A 15 -47.73 -45.07 -3.48
N ALA A 16 -48.51 -44.12 -3.07
CA ALA A 16 -49.42 -44.06 -1.92
C ALA A 16 -48.73 -43.84 -0.53
N THR A 17 -48.79 -42.61 -0.13
CA THR A 17 -49.05 -41.97 1.20
C THR A 17 -49.04 -42.84 2.46
N VAL A 18 -48.24 -42.40 3.45
CA VAL A 18 -48.64 -42.41 4.88
C VAL A 18 -48.19 -41.07 5.52
N LEU A 19 -49.17 -40.28 5.96
CA LEU A 19 -49.07 -39.13 6.85
C LEU A 19 -48.84 -39.66 8.27
N ALA A 20 -47.74 -39.23 8.90
CA ALA A 20 -47.64 -39.26 10.36
C ALA A 20 -47.13 -37.88 10.79
N SER A 21 -48.03 -37.09 11.33
CA SER A 21 -47.74 -35.86 12.05
C SER A 21 -47.11 -36.19 13.39
N CYS A 22 -45.91 -35.65 13.67
CA CYS A 22 -45.45 -35.42 15.03
C CYS A 22 -44.90 -34.01 15.09
N SER A 23 -45.62 -33.19 15.84
CA SER A 23 -45.23 -31.91 16.38
C SER A 23 -43.99 -32.14 17.27
N SER A 24 -42.90 -31.46 16.95
CA SER A 24 -41.84 -31.23 17.91
C SER A 24 -41.26 -29.84 17.68
N ALA A 25 -41.10 -29.14 18.76
CA ALA A 25 -40.65 -27.78 18.97
C ALA A 25 -39.51 -27.35 18.05
N GLU A 26 -39.61 -26.16 17.48
CA GLU A 26 -38.50 -25.37 16.97
C GLU A 26 -37.57 -25.07 18.16
N GLU A 27 -36.52 -25.86 18.32
CA GLU A 27 -35.32 -25.37 18.94
C GLU A 27 -34.66 -24.41 17.93
N THR A 28 -34.81 -23.13 18.17
CA THR A 28 -33.93 -22.10 17.65
C THR A 28 -32.56 -22.38 18.21
N THR A 29 -31.75 -23.17 17.49
CA THR A 29 -30.31 -23.14 17.66
C THR A 29 -29.83 -21.78 17.20
N ASP A 30 -29.62 -20.93 18.18
CA ASP A 30 -28.83 -19.71 18.05
C ASP A 30 -27.43 -20.14 17.59
N ASN A 31 -27.19 -20.10 16.29
CA ASN A 31 -25.91 -20.45 15.68
C ASN A 31 -24.99 -19.22 15.73
N SER A 32 -24.74 -18.73 16.95
CA SER A 32 -23.62 -17.84 17.26
C SER A 32 -22.33 -18.64 17.52
N GLY A 33 -22.09 -19.68 16.74
CA GLY A 33 -20.79 -20.30 16.58
C GLY A 33 -19.93 -19.35 15.74
N GLY A 34 -18.98 -18.67 16.41
CA GLY A 34 -18.22 -17.61 15.83
C GLY A 34 -17.40 -18.09 14.62
N LYS A 35 -17.24 -17.21 13.63
CA LYS A 35 -16.28 -17.34 12.52
C LYS A 35 -14.85 -17.59 12.99
N ASP A 36 -14.57 -17.39 14.28
CA ASP A 36 -13.23 -17.45 14.90
C ASP A 36 -12.66 -18.88 15.02
N ASP A 37 -13.49 -19.92 14.96
CA ASP A 37 -13.05 -21.33 15.01
C ASP A 37 -12.89 -21.99 13.61
N ALA A 38 -13.06 -21.26 12.52
CA ALA A 38 -12.92 -21.81 11.18
C ALA A 38 -11.44 -21.83 10.76
N ALA A 39 -11.00 -22.92 10.14
CA ALA A 39 -9.70 -23.00 9.50
C ALA A 39 -9.57 -21.91 8.42
N LEU A 40 -8.40 -21.26 8.35
CA LEU A 40 -8.07 -20.24 7.36
C LEU A 40 -7.05 -20.78 6.37
N SER A 41 -7.35 -20.65 5.07
CA SER A 41 -6.41 -21.04 4.00
C SER A 41 -6.49 -20.08 2.83
N PHE A 42 -5.35 -19.53 2.43
CA PHE A 42 -5.23 -18.63 1.28
C PHE A 42 -3.84 -18.73 0.64
N THR A 43 -3.73 -18.27 -0.60
CA THR A 43 -2.43 -18.14 -1.28
C THR A 43 -1.92 -16.70 -1.13
N ASP A 44 -0.71 -16.53 -0.59
CA ASP A 44 -0.08 -15.22 -0.39
C ASP A 44 0.58 -14.66 -1.67
N LEU A 45 1.13 -13.44 -1.61
CA LEU A 45 1.77 -12.81 -2.77
C LEU A 45 3.15 -13.38 -3.14
N ALA A 46 3.71 -14.27 -2.33
CA ALA A 46 4.87 -15.08 -2.72
C ALA A 46 4.46 -16.40 -3.40
N GLY A 47 3.15 -16.63 -3.60
CA GLY A 47 2.59 -17.82 -4.22
C GLY A 47 2.60 -19.05 -3.30
N ARG A 48 2.62 -18.84 -1.99
CA ARG A 48 2.64 -19.91 -0.98
C ARG A 48 1.23 -20.08 -0.41
N ASP A 49 0.85 -21.33 -0.18
CA ASP A 49 -0.36 -21.63 0.56
C ASP A 49 -0.10 -21.46 2.05
N VAL A 50 -0.86 -20.59 2.68
CA VAL A 50 -0.84 -20.31 4.12
C VAL A 50 -2.06 -21.00 4.73
N GLU A 51 -1.80 -21.92 5.65
CA GLU A 51 -2.83 -22.70 6.31
C GLU A 51 -2.73 -22.52 7.83
N LEU A 52 -3.85 -22.16 8.46
CA LEU A 52 -4.02 -22.05 9.88
C LEU A 52 -5.22 -22.89 10.32
N ASP A 53 -5.10 -23.62 11.42
CA ASP A 53 -6.18 -24.47 11.96
C ASP A 53 -7.40 -23.65 12.41
N LYS A 54 -7.20 -22.36 12.71
CA LYS A 54 -8.23 -21.37 13.08
C LYS A 54 -7.82 -19.97 12.61
N ALA A 55 -8.76 -19.05 12.60
CA ALA A 55 -8.47 -17.63 12.39
C ALA A 55 -7.44 -17.12 13.43
N PRO A 56 -6.44 -16.32 13.01
CA PRO A 56 -5.40 -15.85 13.92
C PRO A 56 -5.97 -14.80 14.88
N GLU A 57 -5.58 -14.92 16.15
CA GLU A 57 -5.89 -13.97 17.22
C GLU A 57 -4.67 -13.11 17.60
N ARG A 58 -3.49 -13.52 17.16
CA ARG A 58 -2.20 -12.90 17.47
C ARG A 58 -1.40 -12.65 16.20
N VAL A 59 -1.55 -11.46 15.63
CA VAL A 59 -0.91 -11.08 14.37
C VAL A 59 0.26 -10.14 14.64
N LEU A 60 1.44 -10.50 14.14
CA LEU A 60 2.61 -9.62 14.12
C LEU A 60 2.68 -8.90 12.77
N LEU A 61 2.62 -7.58 12.78
CA LEU A 61 2.87 -6.76 11.60
C LEU A 61 4.38 -6.53 11.44
N GLY A 62 5.06 -7.32 10.63
CA GLY A 62 6.50 -7.21 10.38
C GLY A 62 6.90 -5.86 9.78
N GLU A 63 6.03 -5.28 8.96
CA GLU A 63 6.11 -3.89 8.54
C GLU A 63 5.04 -3.06 9.27
N GLY A 64 5.47 -2.06 10.05
CA GLY A 64 4.56 -1.25 10.85
C GLY A 64 3.58 -0.41 10.02
N ARG A 65 3.97 -0.05 8.79
CA ARG A 65 3.08 0.66 7.85
C ARG A 65 1.92 -0.19 7.33
N SER A 66 1.91 -1.51 7.59
CA SER A 66 0.73 -2.34 7.37
C SER A 66 -0.50 -1.89 8.17
N ILE A 67 -0.31 -1.00 9.17
CA ILE A 67 -1.40 -0.33 9.87
C ILE A 67 -2.32 0.49 8.94
N PHE A 68 -1.85 0.91 7.78
CA PHE A 68 -2.72 1.52 6.79
C PHE A 68 -3.78 0.53 6.27
N ALA A 69 -3.40 -0.74 6.10
CA ALA A 69 -4.34 -1.77 5.68
C ALA A 69 -5.28 -2.18 6.82
N THR A 70 -4.76 -2.43 8.03
CA THR A 70 -5.62 -2.76 9.19
C THR A 70 -6.53 -1.59 9.57
N GLY A 71 -6.09 -0.35 9.36
CA GLY A 71 -6.89 0.86 9.53
C GLY A 71 -8.09 0.92 8.59
N ILE A 72 -7.94 0.51 7.33
CA ILE A 72 -9.03 0.41 6.36
C ILE A 72 -10.08 -0.62 6.82
N LEU A 73 -9.61 -1.74 7.35
CA LEU A 73 -10.47 -2.83 7.80
C LEU A 73 -11.22 -2.49 9.09
N ASN A 74 -10.55 -1.84 10.03
CA ASN A 74 -11.13 -1.46 11.31
C ASN A 74 -10.63 -0.08 11.75
N THR A 75 -11.35 0.97 11.37
CA THR A 75 -11.00 2.36 11.72
C THR A 75 -11.11 2.67 13.20
N LYS A 76 -11.83 1.86 13.99
CA LYS A 76 -12.01 2.05 15.43
C LYS A 76 -10.87 1.45 16.25
N ASP A 77 -10.42 0.27 15.87
CA ASP A 77 -9.29 -0.42 16.50
C ASP A 77 -8.44 -1.13 15.42
N PRO A 78 -7.56 -0.42 14.72
CA PRO A 78 -6.67 -1.01 13.71
C PRO A 78 -5.61 -1.94 14.31
N LEU A 79 -5.50 -1.97 15.63
CA LEU A 79 -4.58 -2.81 16.40
C LEU A 79 -5.29 -4.02 17.04
N ASP A 80 -6.55 -4.26 16.69
CA ASP A 80 -7.22 -5.50 17.08
C ASP A 80 -6.40 -6.70 16.58
N LYS A 81 -6.20 -7.70 17.45
CA LYS A 81 -5.35 -8.88 17.21
C LYS A 81 -3.84 -8.59 16.96
N VAL A 82 -3.39 -7.34 16.94
CA VAL A 82 -1.97 -7.01 16.71
C VAL A 82 -1.17 -7.14 18.01
N VAL A 83 -0.15 -8.02 18.00
CA VAL A 83 0.71 -8.30 19.17
C VAL A 83 2.10 -7.69 19.09
N GLY A 84 2.46 -7.14 17.95
CA GLY A 84 3.73 -6.44 17.72
C GLY A 84 3.73 -5.76 16.37
N ILE A 85 4.59 -4.76 16.22
CA ILE A 85 4.60 -3.89 15.04
C ILE A 85 6.02 -3.51 14.63
N GLY A 86 6.27 -3.44 13.32
CA GLY A 86 7.55 -3.02 12.79
C GLY A 86 7.92 -1.59 13.18
N SER A 87 9.16 -1.37 13.59
CA SER A 87 9.69 -0.07 14.02
C SER A 87 9.72 1.01 12.92
N ASP A 88 9.48 0.60 11.67
CA ASP A 88 9.43 1.49 10.51
C ASP A 88 8.28 2.49 10.56
N LEU A 89 7.17 2.18 11.22
CA LEU A 89 6.06 3.10 11.39
C LEU A 89 6.52 4.40 12.06
N LYS A 90 7.11 4.29 13.24
CA LYS A 90 7.58 5.46 14.00
C LYS A 90 8.77 6.16 13.35
N LYS A 91 9.68 5.38 12.76
CA LYS A 91 10.93 5.91 12.16
C LYS A 91 10.73 6.58 10.81
N ASN A 92 9.84 6.04 9.98
CA ASN A 92 9.71 6.48 8.59
C ASN A 92 8.46 7.31 8.33
N VAL A 93 7.50 7.33 9.27
CA VAL A 93 6.22 8.06 9.15
C VAL A 93 5.91 8.80 10.46
N PRO A 94 6.84 9.65 10.93
CA PRO A 94 6.70 10.30 12.23
C PRO A 94 5.48 11.23 12.31
N ASP A 95 5.11 11.87 11.21
CA ASP A 95 3.93 12.73 11.08
C ASP A 95 2.63 11.96 11.34
N TYR A 96 2.40 10.87 10.64
CA TYR A 96 1.25 10.00 10.86
C TYR A 96 1.29 9.34 12.25
N TYR A 97 2.47 8.88 12.69
CA TYR A 97 2.61 8.24 14.00
C TYR A 97 2.19 9.16 15.13
N LYS A 98 2.55 10.44 15.05
CA LYS A 98 2.17 11.46 16.04
C LYS A 98 0.65 11.63 16.13
N VAL A 99 -0.05 11.71 15.02
CA VAL A 99 -1.53 11.81 14.99
C VAL A 99 -2.16 10.50 15.48
N LEU A 100 -1.56 9.37 15.12
CA LEU A 100 -2.02 8.05 15.53
C LEU A 100 -1.90 7.84 17.05
N GLU A 101 -0.76 8.18 17.65
CA GLU A 101 -0.54 7.97 19.10
C GLU A 101 -1.43 8.85 19.96
N GLU A 102 -1.78 10.06 19.48
CA GLU A 102 -2.73 10.93 20.18
C GLU A 102 -4.13 10.33 20.22
N LYS A 103 -4.55 9.66 19.13
CA LYS A 103 -5.89 9.09 19.02
C LYS A 103 -5.96 7.64 19.50
N LEU A 104 -4.87 6.91 19.38
CA LEU A 104 -4.76 5.49 19.72
C LEU A 104 -3.50 5.21 20.55
N PRO A 105 -3.45 5.67 21.84
CA PRO A 105 -2.26 5.52 22.68
C PRO A 105 -1.75 4.08 22.83
N LYS A 106 -2.62 3.08 22.64
CA LYS A 106 -2.30 1.63 22.63
C LYS A 106 -1.14 1.30 21.67
N VAL A 107 -0.92 2.09 20.61
CA VAL A 107 0.19 1.86 19.68
C VAL A 107 1.57 1.93 20.36
N ASN A 108 1.70 2.72 21.44
CA ASN A 108 2.94 2.83 22.22
C ASN A 108 3.18 1.63 23.16
N GLU A 109 2.15 0.81 23.39
CA GLU A 109 2.23 -0.36 24.27
C GLU A 109 2.67 -1.62 23.50
N LEU A 110 2.59 -1.57 22.15
CA LEU A 110 2.98 -2.69 21.31
C LEU A 110 4.51 -2.85 21.30
N PRO A 111 5.00 -4.10 21.43
CA PRO A 111 6.40 -4.42 21.19
C PRO A 111 6.82 -4.00 19.77
N GLU A 112 7.87 -3.19 19.65
CA GLU A 112 8.47 -2.86 18.37
C GLU A 112 9.39 -3.98 17.90
N VAL A 113 9.19 -4.45 16.67
CA VAL A 113 10.09 -5.36 15.97
C VAL A 113 11.07 -4.54 15.14
N GLY A 114 12.34 -4.90 15.19
CA GLY A 114 13.38 -4.27 14.38
C GLY A 114 13.13 -4.37 12.88
N ALA A 115 13.98 -3.74 12.09
CA ALA A 115 13.85 -3.75 10.63
C ALA A 115 14.21 -5.13 10.06
N ILE A 116 13.21 -5.98 9.82
CA ILE A 116 13.37 -7.35 9.29
C ILE A 116 14.23 -7.33 8.00
N ALA A 117 13.94 -6.42 7.08
CA ALA A 117 14.68 -6.28 5.81
C ALA A 117 16.16 -5.88 6.00
N LYS A 118 16.56 -5.42 7.19
CA LYS A 118 17.95 -5.05 7.52
C LYS A 118 18.67 -6.10 8.36
N GLY A 119 18.00 -7.20 8.69
CA GLY A 119 18.55 -8.25 9.54
C GLY A 119 18.60 -7.91 11.04
N ASP A 120 17.85 -6.91 11.49
CA ASP A 120 17.83 -6.48 12.89
C ASP A 120 16.94 -7.38 13.79
N VAL A 121 16.39 -8.48 13.22
CA VAL A 121 15.43 -9.36 13.90
C VAL A 121 15.94 -10.79 13.91
N THR A 122 15.86 -11.45 15.07
CA THR A 122 16.13 -12.87 15.22
C THR A 122 14.85 -13.67 15.37
N VAL A 123 14.91 -14.99 15.12
CA VAL A 123 13.77 -15.88 15.34
C VAL A 123 13.31 -15.88 16.79
N GLU A 124 14.25 -15.80 17.74
CA GLU A 124 13.94 -15.74 19.17
C GLU A 124 13.10 -14.51 19.52
N ASN A 125 13.39 -13.35 18.88
CA ASN A 125 12.55 -12.16 19.03
C ASN A 125 11.13 -12.41 18.54
N LEU A 126 10.96 -13.05 17.37
CA LEU A 126 9.65 -13.35 16.80
C LEU A 126 8.87 -14.35 17.65
N VAL A 127 9.52 -15.43 18.07
CA VAL A 127 8.92 -16.48 18.96
C VAL A 127 8.47 -15.89 20.28
N SER A 128 9.24 -14.94 20.85
CA SER A 128 8.89 -14.34 22.17
C SER A 128 7.59 -13.54 22.16
N LEU A 129 7.12 -13.13 20.98
CA LEU A 129 5.85 -12.44 20.81
C LEU A 129 4.67 -13.40 20.65
N ASP A 130 4.95 -14.70 20.51
CA ASP A 130 3.97 -15.79 20.38
C ASP A 130 2.87 -15.45 19.33
N PRO A 131 3.23 -15.14 18.08
CA PRO A 131 2.25 -14.83 17.05
C PRO A 131 1.66 -16.09 16.42
N ASP A 132 0.36 -16.07 16.15
CA ASP A 132 -0.30 -17.09 15.31
C ASP A 132 0.10 -16.90 13.83
N LEU A 133 0.32 -15.63 13.43
CA LEU A 133 0.69 -15.27 12.07
C LEU A 133 1.57 -14.01 12.05
N ILE A 134 2.58 -14.02 11.19
CA ILE A 134 3.43 -12.86 10.89
C ILE A 134 3.09 -12.35 9.49
N VAL A 135 2.74 -11.08 9.33
CA VAL A 135 2.56 -10.47 8.02
C VAL A 135 3.84 -9.75 7.61
N LEU A 136 4.45 -10.20 6.52
CA LEU A 136 5.66 -9.62 5.93
C LEU A 136 5.30 -8.87 4.64
N SER A 137 5.97 -7.74 4.40
CA SER A 137 5.99 -7.18 3.06
C SER A 137 6.88 -8.02 2.14
N LYS A 138 6.67 -7.92 0.82
CA LYS A 138 7.42 -8.70 -0.17
C LYS A 138 8.94 -8.50 -0.04
N ASP A 139 9.39 -7.26 0.14
CA ASP A 139 10.82 -6.97 0.32
C ASP A 139 11.37 -7.51 1.65
N GLN A 140 10.57 -7.52 2.72
CA GLN A 140 10.96 -8.20 3.98
C GLN A 140 11.08 -9.71 3.78
N TYR A 141 10.16 -10.31 3.06
CA TYR A 141 10.22 -11.74 2.74
C TYR A 141 11.45 -12.10 1.91
N GLU A 142 11.72 -11.33 0.85
CA GLU A 142 12.90 -11.54 -0.01
C GLU A 142 14.20 -11.41 0.77
N ALA A 143 14.35 -10.35 1.57
CA ALA A 143 15.51 -10.16 2.45
C ALA A 143 15.64 -11.25 3.51
N SER A 144 14.53 -11.69 4.10
CA SER A 144 14.51 -12.78 5.09
C SER A 144 14.96 -14.11 4.48
N ARG A 145 14.53 -14.39 3.25
CA ARG A 145 14.92 -15.58 2.51
C ARG A 145 16.41 -15.56 2.18
N GLU A 146 16.94 -14.43 1.70
CA GLU A 146 18.36 -14.27 1.41
C GLU A 146 19.23 -14.41 2.65
N ALA A 147 18.74 -13.95 3.80
CA ALA A 147 19.42 -14.07 5.09
C ALA A 147 19.23 -15.42 5.80
N GLY A 148 18.43 -16.36 5.24
CA GLY A 148 18.10 -17.63 5.87
C GLY A 148 17.21 -17.50 7.11
N LEU A 149 16.48 -16.39 7.25
CA LEU A 149 15.56 -16.16 8.36
C LEU A 149 14.26 -16.96 8.15
N THR A 150 13.78 -17.09 6.91
CA THR A 150 12.59 -17.87 6.58
C THR A 150 12.74 -19.33 6.97
N GLU A 151 13.86 -19.97 6.68
CA GLU A 151 14.13 -21.37 7.06
C GLU A 151 14.15 -21.55 8.59
N LYS A 152 14.65 -20.55 9.31
CA LYS A 152 14.63 -20.58 10.79
C LYS A 152 13.22 -20.36 11.34
N MET A 153 12.40 -19.52 10.70
CA MET A 153 11.00 -19.34 11.06
C MET A 153 10.21 -20.64 10.86
N ASP A 154 10.42 -21.31 9.71
CA ASP A 154 9.80 -22.60 9.41
C ASP A 154 10.20 -23.68 10.43
N GLN A 155 11.49 -23.74 10.80
CA GLN A 155 11.98 -24.68 11.84
C GLN A 155 11.40 -24.38 13.23
N ALA A 156 11.10 -23.11 13.52
CA ALA A 156 10.45 -22.71 14.77
C ALA A 156 8.93 -22.86 14.74
N GLY A 157 8.34 -23.28 13.60
CA GLY A 157 6.90 -23.44 13.44
C GLY A 157 6.14 -22.12 13.29
N LEU A 158 6.83 -21.00 13.05
CA LEU A 158 6.20 -19.69 12.83
C LEU A 158 5.51 -19.65 11.47
N LYS A 159 4.25 -19.28 11.47
CA LYS A 159 3.48 -19.06 10.25
C LYS A 159 3.65 -17.61 9.79
N TYR A 160 3.74 -17.38 8.47
CA TYR A 160 3.82 -16.04 7.92
C TYR A 160 3.15 -15.94 6.56
N ALA A 161 2.64 -14.76 6.24
CA ALA A 161 2.01 -14.39 4.98
C ALA A 161 2.72 -13.19 4.36
N VAL A 162 2.75 -13.14 3.04
CA VAL A 162 3.40 -12.07 2.28
C VAL A 162 2.37 -11.19 1.60
N THR A 163 2.49 -9.87 1.77
CA THR A 163 1.69 -8.84 1.12
C THR A 163 2.57 -7.81 0.40
N ASP A 164 2.02 -7.01 -0.50
CA ASP A 164 2.79 -5.99 -1.24
C ASP A 164 1.91 -4.81 -1.66
N PHE A 165 2.23 -3.63 -1.12
CA PHE A 165 1.68 -2.36 -1.57
C PHE A 165 2.71 -1.51 -2.32
N ARG A 166 3.92 -2.03 -2.48
CA ARG A 166 5.11 -1.29 -2.88
C ARG A 166 5.62 -1.65 -4.27
N SER A 167 5.98 -2.92 -4.50
CA SER A 167 6.70 -3.33 -5.71
C SER A 167 5.86 -3.17 -6.97
N LYS A 168 4.64 -3.69 -6.93
CA LYS A 168 3.69 -3.69 -8.04
C LYS A 168 2.31 -3.23 -7.58
N PRO A 169 2.15 -1.93 -7.23
CA PRO A 169 0.92 -1.44 -6.60
C PRO A 169 -0.34 -1.72 -7.43
N LEU A 170 -0.27 -1.60 -8.76
CA LEU A 170 -1.44 -1.83 -9.62
C LEU A 170 -1.88 -3.30 -9.70
N GLN A 171 -0.99 -4.25 -9.42
CA GLN A 171 -1.29 -5.67 -9.45
C GLN A 171 -1.56 -6.26 -8.06
N ASN A 172 -0.90 -5.71 -7.02
CA ASN A 172 -0.80 -6.39 -5.73
C ASN A 172 -1.64 -5.73 -4.63
N THR A 173 -2.07 -4.45 -4.79
CA THR A 173 -2.79 -3.73 -3.72
C THR A 173 -4.10 -4.41 -3.35
N THR A 174 -4.96 -4.69 -4.32
CA THR A 174 -6.27 -5.31 -4.06
C THR A 174 -6.12 -6.72 -3.49
N LYS A 175 -5.16 -7.50 -4.01
CA LYS A 175 -4.88 -8.84 -3.49
C LYS A 175 -4.32 -8.81 -2.08
N SER A 176 -3.44 -7.84 -1.76
CA SER A 176 -2.97 -7.64 -0.38
C SER A 176 -4.12 -7.28 0.56
N MET A 177 -5.05 -6.43 0.13
CA MET A 177 -6.23 -6.10 0.94
C MET A 177 -7.16 -7.29 1.15
N GLU A 178 -7.35 -8.16 0.14
CA GLU A 178 -8.08 -9.43 0.30
C GLU A 178 -7.43 -10.30 1.39
N ILE A 179 -6.10 -10.50 1.31
CA ILE A 179 -5.34 -11.28 2.30
C ILE A 179 -5.50 -10.67 3.71
N PHE A 180 -5.39 -9.34 3.84
CA PHE A 180 -5.65 -8.68 5.12
C PHE A 180 -7.09 -8.89 5.59
N GLY A 181 -8.07 -8.80 4.68
CA GLY A 181 -9.49 -9.09 4.96
C GLY A 181 -9.68 -10.48 5.55
N GLU A 182 -9.09 -11.50 4.93
CA GLU A 182 -9.14 -12.90 5.39
C GLU A 182 -8.45 -13.08 6.77
N ILE A 183 -7.26 -12.50 6.97
CA ILE A 183 -6.50 -12.59 8.24
C ILE A 183 -7.29 -11.97 9.40
N PHE A 184 -7.93 -10.83 9.17
CA PHE A 184 -8.64 -10.07 10.22
C PHE A 184 -10.15 -10.35 10.29
N GLY A 185 -10.68 -11.22 9.39
CA GLY A 185 -12.11 -11.53 9.31
C GLY A 185 -12.96 -10.32 8.87
N GLN A 186 -12.41 -9.50 7.97
CA GLN A 186 -13.00 -8.26 7.48
C GLN A 186 -13.09 -8.23 5.95
N GLU A 187 -13.46 -9.35 5.35
CA GLU A 187 -13.46 -9.56 3.89
C GLU A 187 -14.39 -8.58 3.18
N GLU A 188 -15.59 -8.31 3.75
CA GLU A 188 -16.55 -7.36 3.18
C GLU A 188 -15.99 -5.94 3.12
N ARG A 189 -15.23 -5.55 4.16
CA ARG A 189 -14.59 -4.23 4.23
C ARG A 189 -13.45 -4.10 3.24
N ALA A 190 -12.64 -5.15 3.08
CA ALA A 190 -11.59 -5.24 2.08
C ALA A 190 -12.17 -5.15 0.66
N GLU A 191 -13.28 -5.86 0.40
CA GLU A 191 -13.96 -5.81 -0.89
C GLU A 191 -14.54 -4.41 -1.20
N GLU A 192 -15.14 -3.73 -0.21
CA GLU A 192 -15.64 -2.36 -0.37
C GLU A 192 -14.51 -1.41 -0.79
N PHE A 193 -13.37 -1.47 -0.09
CA PHE A 193 -12.20 -0.68 -0.43
C PHE A 193 -11.66 -1.02 -1.83
N ASN A 194 -11.51 -2.30 -2.14
CA ASN A 194 -11.00 -2.77 -3.42
C ASN A 194 -11.87 -2.32 -4.60
N LYS A 195 -13.20 -2.25 -4.44
CA LYS A 195 -14.12 -1.72 -5.47
C LYS A 195 -13.88 -0.23 -5.74
N GLU A 196 -13.64 0.56 -4.70
CA GLU A 196 -13.36 1.99 -4.83
C GLU A 196 -11.98 2.22 -5.48
N TRP A 197 -10.98 1.47 -5.02
CA TRP A 197 -9.63 1.46 -5.60
C TRP A 197 -9.69 1.14 -7.10
N GLN A 198 -10.31 0.02 -7.47
CA GLN A 198 -10.40 -0.44 -8.85
C GLN A 198 -11.13 0.56 -9.75
N LYS A 199 -12.24 1.12 -9.26
CA LYS A 199 -13.01 2.16 -9.99
C LYS A 199 -12.13 3.36 -10.34
N THR A 200 -11.29 3.81 -9.42
CA THR A 200 -10.40 4.94 -9.65
C THR A 200 -9.30 4.58 -10.65
N VAL A 201 -8.69 3.42 -10.51
CA VAL A 201 -7.64 2.94 -11.43
C VAL A 201 -8.20 2.78 -12.85
N ASP A 202 -9.36 2.16 -13.01
CA ASP A 202 -9.98 1.98 -14.32
C ASP A 202 -10.32 3.32 -14.99
N MET A 203 -10.82 4.29 -14.21
CA MET A 203 -11.10 5.64 -14.70
C MET A 203 -9.82 6.35 -15.16
N VAL A 204 -8.74 6.27 -14.38
CA VAL A 204 -7.46 6.86 -14.76
C VAL A 204 -6.93 6.23 -16.03
N LYS A 205 -6.92 4.91 -16.12
CA LYS A 205 -6.50 4.17 -17.31
C LYS A 205 -7.28 4.59 -18.57
N GLU A 206 -8.61 4.62 -18.48
CA GLU A 206 -9.44 5.06 -19.62
C GLU A 206 -9.10 6.48 -20.11
N ARG A 207 -8.80 7.39 -19.16
CA ARG A 207 -8.43 8.78 -19.51
C ARG A 207 -6.99 8.87 -20.03
N ALA A 208 -6.07 8.09 -19.46
CA ALA A 208 -4.66 8.03 -19.86
C ALA A 208 -4.48 7.52 -21.29
N ASP A 209 -5.30 6.59 -21.76
CA ASP A 209 -5.30 6.08 -23.14
C ASP A 209 -5.56 7.19 -24.19
N LYS A 210 -6.10 8.33 -23.76
CA LYS A 210 -6.37 9.50 -24.61
C LYS A 210 -5.21 10.51 -24.61
N VAL A 211 -4.20 10.33 -23.77
CA VAL A 211 -3.00 11.18 -23.70
C VAL A 211 -2.09 10.86 -24.89
N LYS A 212 -1.90 11.84 -25.79
CA LYS A 212 -1.11 11.63 -27.00
C LYS A 212 0.39 11.83 -26.77
N ASP A 213 0.72 12.89 -26.04
CA ASP A 213 2.09 13.26 -25.74
C ASP A 213 2.36 12.87 -24.27
N LYS A 214 3.14 11.82 -24.08
CA LYS A 214 3.49 11.33 -22.76
C LYS A 214 4.58 12.21 -22.15
N PRO A 215 4.30 13.02 -21.11
CA PRO A 215 5.31 13.89 -20.55
C PRO A 215 6.39 13.05 -19.84
N LYS A 216 7.65 13.38 -20.09
CA LYS A 216 8.77 12.81 -19.36
C LYS A 216 8.69 13.26 -17.91
N THR A 217 8.60 12.29 -17.01
CA THR A 217 8.41 12.54 -15.59
C THR A 217 9.56 11.94 -14.80
N PHE A 218 10.23 12.76 -14.01
CA PHE A 218 11.21 12.29 -13.05
C PHE A 218 10.58 12.18 -11.66
N VAL A 219 10.58 10.97 -11.11
CA VAL A 219 10.16 10.74 -9.72
C VAL A 219 11.38 10.85 -8.81
N TRP A 220 11.46 11.93 -8.03
CA TRP A 220 12.54 12.17 -7.08
C TRP A 220 12.16 11.62 -5.70
N ARG A 221 12.63 10.41 -5.44
CA ARG A 221 12.31 9.67 -4.21
C ARG A 221 12.95 10.31 -2.99
N ALA A 222 12.15 10.59 -1.95
CA ALA A 222 12.59 11.16 -0.67
C ALA A 222 13.55 12.35 -0.88
N ALA A 223 13.07 13.32 -1.67
CA ALA A 223 13.86 14.45 -2.14
C ALA A 223 14.44 15.26 -0.97
N GLY A 224 15.76 15.46 -0.99
CA GLY A 224 16.50 16.17 0.05
C GLY A 224 16.89 15.32 1.26
N VAL A 225 16.28 14.15 1.48
CA VAL A 225 16.61 13.22 2.58
C VAL A 225 17.57 12.13 2.10
N MET A 226 17.33 11.58 0.94
CA MET A 226 18.26 10.65 0.27
C MET A 226 19.20 11.43 -0.64
N ASP A 227 20.39 10.85 -0.87
CA ASP A 227 21.31 11.39 -1.86
C ASP A 227 20.64 11.41 -3.24
N CYS A 228 20.90 12.46 -4.02
CA CYS A 228 20.32 12.58 -5.35
C CYS A 228 20.88 11.49 -6.29
N CYS A 229 20.05 10.87 -7.09
CA CYS A 229 18.64 11.08 -7.24
C CYS A 229 17.95 9.73 -7.20
N GLY A 230 17.46 9.37 -6.02
CA GLY A 230 16.71 8.12 -5.85
C GLY A 230 15.44 8.11 -6.70
N SER A 231 15.11 6.97 -7.31
CA SER A 231 13.90 6.79 -8.12
C SER A 231 13.49 5.30 -8.19
N TRP A 232 12.50 4.99 -9.02
CA TRP A 232 12.02 3.63 -9.30
C TRP A 232 12.02 3.33 -10.79
N ASN A 233 12.19 2.06 -11.14
CA ASN A 233 12.17 1.55 -12.50
C ASN A 233 10.90 0.71 -12.73
N ASN A 234 9.91 1.27 -13.41
CA ASN A 234 8.61 0.63 -13.70
C ASN A 234 8.04 -0.18 -12.52
N SER A 235 8.17 0.36 -11.35
CA SER A 235 7.68 -0.16 -10.08
C SER A 235 7.21 1.00 -9.21
N ASN A 236 6.45 0.73 -8.19
CA ASN A 236 6.05 1.73 -7.21
C ASN A 236 5.41 2.98 -7.86
N ILE A 237 5.79 4.20 -7.44
CA ILE A 237 5.27 5.47 -7.98
C ILE A 237 5.57 5.60 -9.48
N ALA A 238 6.70 5.09 -9.97
CA ALA A 238 7.00 5.10 -11.40
C ALA A 238 5.99 4.29 -12.23
N GLN A 239 5.48 3.18 -11.69
CA GLN A 239 4.39 2.44 -12.33
C GLN A 239 3.10 3.29 -12.40
N LEU A 240 2.81 4.08 -11.35
CA LEU A 240 1.66 4.98 -11.34
C LEU A 240 1.82 6.10 -12.38
N VAL A 241 3.03 6.65 -12.55
CA VAL A 241 3.33 7.63 -13.61
C VAL A 241 3.04 7.05 -15.00
N ASN A 242 3.52 5.83 -15.25
CA ASN A 242 3.32 5.18 -16.55
C ASN A 242 1.84 4.88 -16.82
N GLU A 243 1.09 4.42 -15.81
CA GLU A 243 -0.35 4.16 -15.92
C GLU A 243 -1.17 5.45 -16.09
N ALA A 244 -0.72 6.55 -15.49
CA ALA A 244 -1.34 7.87 -15.63
C ALA A 244 -1.11 8.52 -17.02
N GLY A 245 -0.31 7.91 -17.89
CA GLY A 245 0.00 8.39 -19.23
C GLY A 245 1.29 9.20 -19.34
N GLY A 246 2.15 9.18 -18.32
CA GLY A 246 3.50 9.74 -18.36
C GLY A 246 4.54 8.75 -18.89
N GLU A 247 5.79 9.20 -18.98
CA GLU A 247 6.98 8.40 -19.26
C GLU A 247 7.99 8.59 -18.12
N ASN A 248 8.21 7.56 -17.31
CA ASN A 248 9.17 7.67 -16.22
C ASN A 248 10.61 7.68 -16.73
N VAL A 249 11.37 8.73 -16.40
CA VAL A 249 12.76 8.93 -16.83
C VAL A 249 13.72 7.84 -16.36
N ALA A 250 13.43 7.21 -15.24
CA ALA A 250 14.28 6.19 -14.64
C ALA A 250 14.08 4.78 -15.22
N ASP A 251 13.07 4.58 -16.07
CA ASP A 251 12.78 3.29 -16.69
C ASP A 251 13.91 2.86 -17.61
N GLY A 252 14.40 1.63 -17.41
CA GLY A 252 15.54 1.10 -18.13
C GLY A 252 16.90 1.70 -17.75
N VAL A 253 16.94 2.71 -16.88
CA VAL A 253 18.19 3.30 -16.33
C VAL A 253 18.61 2.62 -15.04
N ILE A 254 17.64 2.37 -14.15
CA ILE A 254 17.86 1.69 -12.87
C ILE A 254 17.82 0.18 -13.07
N THR A 255 18.79 -0.54 -12.50
CA THR A 255 18.75 -1.99 -12.40
C THR A 255 17.93 -2.40 -11.16
N GLY A 256 16.97 -3.30 -11.32
CA GLY A 256 16.03 -3.70 -10.27
C GLY A 256 14.85 -2.74 -10.15
N GLU A 257 14.13 -2.79 -9.03
CA GLU A 257 12.89 -2.03 -8.84
C GLU A 257 13.14 -0.58 -8.39
N ALA A 258 14.21 -0.33 -7.65
CA ALA A 258 14.58 1.00 -7.14
C ALA A 258 16.09 1.20 -7.13
N GLY A 259 16.52 2.44 -7.29
CA GLY A 259 17.95 2.79 -7.29
C GLY A 259 18.16 4.29 -7.44
N ALA A 260 19.36 4.68 -7.85
CA ALA A 260 19.71 6.07 -8.11
C ALA A 260 19.90 6.31 -9.61
N VAL A 261 19.40 7.44 -10.07
CA VAL A 261 19.74 8.06 -11.37
C VAL A 261 20.77 9.14 -11.07
N THR A 262 21.81 9.30 -11.89
CA THR A 262 22.80 10.38 -11.64
C THR A 262 22.18 11.75 -11.93
N PRO A 263 22.62 12.81 -11.22
CA PRO A 263 22.14 14.18 -11.50
C PRO A 263 22.30 14.59 -12.97
N GLU A 264 23.43 14.20 -13.60
CA GLU A 264 23.70 14.48 -14.99
C GLU A 264 22.66 13.81 -15.91
N LYS A 265 22.23 12.59 -15.57
CA LYS A 265 21.20 11.89 -16.35
C LYS A 265 19.84 12.55 -16.23
N VAL A 266 19.49 13.09 -15.06
CA VAL A 266 18.27 13.88 -14.88
C VAL A 266 18.34 15.15 -15.73
N LEU A 267 19.46 15.89 -15.69
CA LEU A 267 19.69 17.09 -16.51
C LEU A 267 19.65 16.79 -18.01
N GLU A 268 20.26 15.69 -18.46
CA GLU A 268 20.24 15.25 -19.86
C GLU A 268 18.82 14.93 -20.34
N SER A 269 18.02 14.32 -19.48
CA SER A 269 16.64 13.92 -19.81
C SER A 269 15.71 15.13 -19.95
N ASP A 270 16.02 16.23 -19.26
CA ASP A 270 15.24 17.48 -19.16
C ASP A 270 13.74 17.20 -19.01
N PRO A 271 13.29 16.64 -17.87
CA PRO A 271 11.94 16.18 -17.70
C PRO A 271 10.91 17.31 -17.83
N ASP A 272 9.73 16.97 -18.38
CA ASP A 272 8.59 17.87 -18.46
C ASP A 272 7.94 18.11 -17.10
N MET A 273 8.11 17.15 -16.18
CA MET A 273 7.55 17.15 -14.83
C MET A 273 8.51 16.48 -13.85
N VAL A 274 8.57 16.99 -12.63
CA VAL A 274 9.26 16.35 -11.50
C VAL A 274 8.26 16.13 -10.36
N ILE A 275 8.23 14.92 -9.82
CA ILE A 275 7.44 14.56 -8.63
C ILE A 275 8.41 14.24 -7.50
N ALA A 276 8.54 15.15 -6.54
CA ALA A 276 9.34 14.99 -5.34
C ALA A 276 8.50 14.34 -4.24
N THR A 277 8.86 13.13 -3.81
CA THR A 277 8.18 12.52 -2.66
C THR A 277 8.81 13.00 -1.36
N GLY A 278 7.97 13.32 -0.38
CA GLY A 278 8.38 13.96 0.88
C GLY A 278 7.56 13.54 2.10
N GLY A 279 7.89 14.11 3.23
CA GLY A 279 7.23 13.84 4.52
C GLY A 279 7.64 14.87 5.57
N ASP A 280 7.18 14.73 6.80
CA ASP A 280 7.71 15.47 7.94
C ASP A 280 8.90 14.69 8.53
N TRP A 281 10.07 14.93 7.97
CA TRP A 281 11.31 14.25 8.37
C TRP A 281 12.28 15.21 9.04
N SER A 282 13.20 14.66 9.83
CA SER A 282 14.28 15.44 10.41
C SER A 282 15.19 16.00 9.30
N GLU A 283 15.50 17.29 9.41
CA GLU A 283 16.36 18.00 8.48
C GLU A 283 17.76 17.38 8.41
N LYS A 284 18.20 17.04 7.21
CA LYS A 284 19.56 16.60 6.94
C LYS A 284 20.49 17.80 6.89
N LYS A 285 21.74 17.67 7.30
CA LYS A 285 22.76 18.69 7.15
C LYS A 285 23.81 18.28 6.14
N ASP A 286 24.30 19.25 5.37
CA ASP A 286 25.45 19.05 4.47
C ASP A 286 26.78 18.91 5.25
N ASP A 287 27.87 18.67 4.54
CA ASP A 287 29.22 18.55 5.13
C ASP A 287 29.69 19.84 5.84
N GLN A 288 29.06 20.97 5.59
CA GLN A 288 29.33 22.28 6.20
C GLN A 288 28.41 22.56 7.38
N GLY A 289 27.45 21.65 7.66
CA GLY A 289 26.49 21.78 8.74
C GLY A 289 25.26 22.63 8.41
N ASN A 290 25.07 23.02 7.13
CA ASN A 290 23.88 23.74 6.70
C ASN A 290 22.72 22.78 6.49
N PRO A 291 21.47 23.20 6.80
CA PRO A 291 20.30 22.39 6.54
C PRO A 291 20.10 22.15 5.05
N VAL A 292 19.95 20.88 4.66
CA VAL A 292 19.54 20.48 3.31
C VAL A 292 18.02 20.43 3.30
N GLY A 293 17.40 21.31 2.53
CA GLY A 293 15.95 21.34 2.38
C GLY A 293 15.43 20.01 1.79
N TYR A 294 14.29 19.57 2.28
CA TYR A 294 13.59 18.38 1.79
C TYR A 294 12.14 18.74 1.42
N ALA A 295 11.47 17.86 0.69
CA ALA A 295 10.04 18.01 0.39
C ALA A 295 9.23 17.82 1.67
N ALA A 296 8.79 18.91 2.30
CA ALA A 296 7.94 18.88 3.49
C ALA A 296 6.47 18.79 3.04
N VAL A 297 5.87 17.64 3.21
CA VAL A 297 4.45 17.36 2.91
C VAL A 297 3.96 16.26 3.85
N GLY A 298 2.69 16.23 4.18
CA GLY A 298 2.08 15.24 5.06
C GLY A 298 1.28 15.87 6.19
N TYR A 299 1.04 15.09 7.23
CA TYR A 299 0.27 15.52 8.40
C TYR A 299 0.93 16.69 9.11
N GLY A 300 0.12 17.73 9.41
CA GLY A 300 0.56 18.91 10.15
C GLY A 300 1.38 19.93 9.37
N ILE A 301 1.69 19.64 8.09
CA ILE A 301 2.41 20.58 7.21
C ILE A 301 1.40 21.51 6.53
N GLY A 302 1.58 22.83 6.70
CA GLY A 302 0.75 23.83 6.04
C GLY A 302 1.09 24.02 4.56
N GLU A 303 0.13 24.55 3.79
CA GLU A 303 0.27 24.75 2.33
C GLU A 303 1.46 25.65 2.00
N ASP A 304 1.59 26.82 2.66
CA ASP A 304 2.72 27.75 2.46
C ASP A 304 4.08 27.10 2.76
N GLU A 305 4.15 26.24 3.77
CA GLU A 305 5.37 25.50 4.13
C GLU A 305 5.71 24.45 3.08
N ALA A 306 4.72 23.70 2.61
CA ALA A 306 4.88 22.70 1.58
C ALA A 306 5.40 23.34 0.28
N GLU A 307 4.73 24.37 -0.22
CA GLU A 307 5.14 25.13 -1.41
C GLU A 307 6.57 25.68 -1.28
N ALA A 308 6.88 26.35 -0.16
CA ALA A 308 8.21 26.90 0.07
C ALA A 308 9.30 25.82 0.13
N SER A 309 9.00 24.64 0.68
CA SER A 309 9.94 23.53 0.74
C SER A 309 10.23 22.95 -0.65
N ILE A 310 9.18 22.74 -1.46
CA ILE A 310 9.28 22.24 -2.83
C ILE A 310 10.05 23.23 -3.71
N ALA A 311 9.76 24.52 -3.61
CA ALA A 311 10.44 25.58 -4.38
C ALA A 311 11.96 25.62 -4.13
N LYS A 312 12.43 25.21 -2.93
CA LYS A 312 13.85 25.16 -2.58
C LYS A 312 14.60 23.93 -3.09
N LEU A 313 13.92 22.81 -3.36
CA LEU A 313 14.57 21.56 -3.72
C LEU A 313 15.56 21.67 -4.88
N PRO A 314 15.30 22.41 -5.97
CA PRO A 314 16.25 22.52 -7.07
C PRO A 314 17.61 23.09 -6.66
N SER A 315 17.64 23.96 -5.65
CA SER A 315 18.91 24.57 -5.18
C SER A 315 19.83 23.55 -4.47
N ASN A 316 19.32 22.40 -4.07
CA ASN A 316 20.10 21.33 -3.45
C ASN A 316 20.97 20.57 -4.47
N GLN A 317 20.68 20.73 -5.78
CA GLN A 317 21.39 20.03 -6.85
C GLN A 317 21.85 21.00 -7.93
N PRO A 318 23.18 21.07 -8.21
CA PRO A 318 23.70 21.98 -9.23
C PRO A 318 23.00 21.79 -10.58
N GLY A 319 22.45 22.86 -11.12
CA GLY A 319 21.81 22.88 -12.43
C GLY A 319 20.32 22.54 -12.45
N PHE A 320 19.74 22.02 -11.38
CA PHE A 320 18.31 21.63 -11.36
C PHE A 320 17.37 22.82 -11.48
N GLU A 321 17.79 24.04 -11.07
CA GLU A 321 17.03 25.27 -11.31
C GLU A 321 16.82 25.54 -12.83
N ASN A 322 17.64 24.91 -13.68
CA ASN A 322 17.54 25.06 -15.13
C ASN A 322 16.63 24.05 -15.80
N LEU A 323 16.17 23.01 -15.10
CA LEU A 323 15.22 22.04 -15.64
C LEU A 323 13.96 22.72 -16.13
N ARG A 324 13.42 22.24 -17.24
CA ARG A 324 12.18 22.76 -17.83
C ARG A 324 11.02 22.63 -16.84
N ALA A 325 10.89 21.49 -16.17
CA ALA A 325 9.87 21.27 -15.13
C ALA A 325 9.88 22.34 -14.04
N VAL A 326 11.08 22.78 -13.61
CA VAL A 326 11.22 23.83 -12.59
C VAL A 326 10.81 25.20 -13.13
N LYS A 327 11.26 25.55 -14.33
CA LYS A 327 10.93 26.84 -14.97
C LYS A 327 9.46 26.98 -15.34
N GLU A 328 8.77 25.87 -15.59
CA GLU A 328 7.35 25.84 -15.96
C GLU A 328 6.43 25.56 -14.77
N HIS A 329 6.93 25.61 -13.51
CA HIS A 329 6.16 25.31 -12.31
C HIS A 329 5.49 23.94 -12.34
N LYS A 330 6.23 22.92 -12.78
CA LYS A 330 5.80 21.50 -12.83
C LYS A 330 6.67 20.62 -11.93
N LEU A 331 7.17 21.22 -10.85
CA LEU A 331 7.78 20.50 -9.74
C LEU A 331 6.72 20.32 -8.66
N HIS A 332 6.32 19.08 -8.44
CA HIS A 332 5.24 18.72 -7.53
C HIS A 332 5.79 17.98 -6.30
N GLY A 333 5.20 18.23 -5.16
CA GLY A 333 5.42 17.51 -3.92
C GLY A 333 4.30 16.48 -3.69
N MET A 334 4.65 15.31 -3.20
CA MET A 334 3.69 14.26 -2.86
C MET A 334 4.11 13.54 -1.58
N TRP A 335 3.16 13.29 -0.68
CA TRP A 335 3.42 12.54 0.54
C TRP A 335 4.00 11.16 0.22
N HIS A 336 5.16 10.89 0.79
CA HIS A 336 5.95 9.72 0.45
C HIS A 336 5.21 8.40 0.72
N GLN A 337 4.36 8.37 1.77
CA GLN A 337 3.77 7.12 2.21
C GLN A 337 2.72 6.53 1.26
N PHE A 338 2.26 7.26 0.26
CA PHE A 338 1.48 6.67 -0.83
C PHE A 338 2.24 5.54 -1.54
N TYR A 339 3.60 5.55 -1.47
CA TYR A 339 4.43 4.52 -2.09
C TYR A 339 4.32 3.14 -1.44
N ASN A 340 3.81 3.06 -0.21
CA ASN A 340 3.70 1.83 0.58
C ASN A 340 2.40 1.82 1.39
N SER A 341 1.32 2.06 0.71
CA SER A 341 -0.01 2.19 1.31
C SER A 341 -1.08 1.73 0.32
N PRO A 342 -2.18 1.14 0.78
CA PRO A 342 -3.33 0.87 -0.08
C PRO A 342 -3.92 2.12 -0.75
N PHE A 343 -3.68 3.32 -0.20
CA PHE A 343 -4.13 4.60 -0.75
C PHE A 343 -3.36 5.08 -2.00
N ASN A 344 -2.50 4.24 -2.58
CA ASN A 344 -1.73 4.54 -3.79
C ASN A 344 -2.58 4.93 -5.01
N TYR A 345 -3.86 4.56 -5.04
CA TYR A 345 -4.81 4.97 -6.09
C TYR A 345 -5.06 6.48 -6.11
N LEU A 346 -4.96 7.16 -4.95
CA LEU A 346 -5.08 8.62 -4.88
C LEU A 346 -3.81 9.31 -5.39
N ALA A 347 -2.64 8.73 -5.13
CA ALA A 347 -1.41 9.17 -5.77
C ALA A 347 -1.49 9.00 -7.31
N LEU A 348 -2.01 7.87 -7.79
CA LEU A 348 -2.26 7.66 -9.22
C LEU A 348 -3.18 8.75 -9.80
N LEU A 349 -4.29 9.05 -9.11
CA LEU A 349 -5.24 10.07 -9.54
C LEU A 349 -4.61 11.46 -9.59
N GLN A 350 -3.83 11.82 -8.56
CA GLN A 350 -3.14 13.11 -8.52
C GLN A 350 -2.07 13.22 -9.62
N ILE A 351 -1.28 12.19 -9.83
CA ILE A 351 -0.31 12.13 -10.93
C ILE A 351 -1.00 12.33 -12.29
N ALA A 352 -2.13 11.66 -12.49
CA ALA A 352 -2.91 11.80 -13.72
C ALA A 352 -3.48 13.22 -13.90
N ALA A 353 -3.91 13.86 -12.82
CA ALA A 353 -4.36 15.25 -12.84
C ALA A 353 -3.22 16.22 -13.17
N TRP A 354 -2.00 15.99 -12.69
CA TRP A 354 -0.83 16.78 -13.07
C TRP A 354 -0.41 16.56 -14.52
N ILE A 355 -0.50 15.33 -15.03
CA ILE A 355 -0.16 14.99 -16.43
C ILE A 355 -1.17 15.60 -17.41
N ASN A 356 -2.46 15.57 -17.08
CA ASN A 356 -3.52 16.06 -17.95
C ASN A 356 -4.59 16.85 -17.18
N PRO A 357 -4.29 18.09 -16.73
CA PRO A 357 -5.20 18.88 -15.89
C PRO A 357 -6.61 19.06 -16.49
N GLU A 358 -6.71 19.20 -17.81
CA GLU A 358 -8.01 19.40 -18.48
C GLU A 358 -8.92 18.17 -18.37
N ALA A 359 -8.35 16.96 -18.33
CA ALA A 359 -9.13 15.74 -18.21
C ALA A 359 -9.64 15.49 -16.77
N TYR A 360 -9.07 16.18 -15.79
CA TYR A 360 -9.38 16.01 -14.36
C TYR A 360 -9.82 17.31 -13.66
N LYS A 361 -10.14 18.37 -14.43
CA LYS A 361 -10.53 19.69 -13.89
C LYS A 361 -11.80 19.69 -13.02
N ASP A 362 -12.60 18.63 -13.10
CA ASP A 362 -13.78 18.36 -12.30
C ASP A 362 -13.49 17.57 -11.01
N MET A 363 -12.22 17.25 -10.77
CA MET A 363 -11.80 16.45 -9.63
C MET A 363 -10.96 17.29 -8.66
N ASP A 364 -11.28 17.15 -7.39
CA ASP A 364 -10.53 17.69 -6.27
C ASP A 364 -9.93 16.48 -5.51
N VAL A 365 -8.64 16.23 -5.75
CA VAL A 365 -7.96 15.04 -5.20
C VAL A 365 -7.69 15.21 -3.70
N ASP A 366 -7.41 16.44 -3.25
CA ASP A 366 -7.22 16.71 -1.82
C ASP A 366 -8.51 16.43 -1.04
N LYS A 367 -9.64 16.85 -1.59
CA LYS A 367 -10.94 16.52 -1.01
C LYS A 367 -11.19 15.00 -1.00
N GLN A 368 -10.87 14.28 -2.08
CA GLN A 368 -11.01 12.83 -2.13
C GLN A 368 -10.09 12.13 -1.12
N TRP A 369 -8.88 12.67 -0.90
CA TRP A 369 -7.99 12.18 0.14
C TRP A 369 -8.59 12.39 1.54
N MET A 370 -9.16 13.56 1.82
CA MET A 370 -9.83 13.82 3.11
C MET A 370 -11.01 12.87 3.33
N GLU A 371 -11.86 12.68 2.31
CA GLU A 371 -12.97 11.73 2.35
C GLU A 371 -12.49 10.28 2.57
N ALA A 372 -11.38 9.89 1.93
CA ALA A 372 -10.79 8.57 2.13
C ALA A 372 -10.23 8.38 3.55
N GLN A 373 -9.60 9.41 4.12
CA GLN A 373 -9.18 9.37 5.52
C GLN A 373 -10.35 9.20 6.49
N GLU A 374 -11.43 9.99 6.31
CA GLU A 374 -12.63 9.88 7.14
C GLU A 374 -13.26 8.49 7.08
N LYS A 375 -13.25 7.88 5.90
CA LYS A 375 -13.88 6.59 5.65
C LYS A 375 -13.02 5.39 6.04
N TYR A 376 -11.71 5.47 5.82
CA TYR A 376 -10.82 4.32 5.81
C TYR A 376 -9.59 4.45 6.73
N SER A 377 -9.39 5.58 7.40
CA SER A 377 -8.26 5.73 8.31
C SER A 377 -8.71 5.81 9.76
N PRO A 378 -7.97 5.23 10.70
CA PRO A 378 -8.21 5.42 12.13
C PRO A 378 -7.98 6.86 12.55
N VAL A 379 -7.22 7.61 11.77
CA VAL A 379 -6.95 9.03 11.97
C VAL A 379 -7.24 9.81 10.69
N ALA A 380 -7.98 10.90 10.83
CA ALA A 380 -8.10 11.95 9.83
C ALA A 380 -7.37 13.16 10.37
N GLY A 381 -6.37 13.63 9.66
CA GLY A 381 -5.53 14.74 10.06
C GLY A 381 -5.42 15.79 8.97
N GLU A 382 -5.31 17.04 9.37
CA GLU A 382 -5.02 18.15 8.47
C GLU A 382 -3.56 18.12 8.02
N GLY A 383 -3.31 18.62 6.83
CA GLY A 383 -1.98 18.73 6.26
C GLY A 383 -2.00 18.84 4.75
N THR A 384 -0.83 19.06 4.15
CA THR A 384 -0.65 19.16 2.70
C THR A 384 0.00 17.90 2.19
N PHE A 385 -0.74 17.08 1.46
CA PHE A 385 -0.27 15.79 0.95
C PHE A 385 0.16 15.84 -0.52
N PHE A 386 -0.32 16.85 -1.23
CA PHE A 386 0.05 17.19 -2.60
C PHE A 386 0.31 18.69 -2.67
N SER A 387 1.37 19.09 -3.35
CA SER A 387 1.76 20.50 -3.48
C SER A 387 2.37 20.74 -4.87
N THR A 388 2.34 21.97 -5.32
CA THR A 388 2.95 22.39 -6.59
C THR A 388 3.74 23.67 -6.35
N ASN A 389 4.96 23.75 -6.95
CA ASN A 389 5.77 24.96 -6.96
C ASN A 389 5.23 25.97 -7.97
#